data_578ec4f1ae6f18493316420e2504af54
#
_entry.id   578ec4f1ae6f18493316420e2504af54
#
_cell.length_a   1.000
_cell.length_b   1.000
_cell.length_c   1.000
_cell.angle_alpha   90.00
_cell.angle_beta   90.00
_cell.angle_gamma   90.00
#
_symmetry.space_group_name_H-M   'P 1'
#
loop_
_entity.id
_entity.type
_entity.pdbx_description
1 polymer ?
#
loop_
_entity_poly.entity_id
_entity_poly.type
_entity_poly.pdbx_seq_one_letter_code
_entity_poly.pdbx_strand_id
1 'polypeptide(L)'
;MVARNEIYWADLGPPAGRRPVCVLTRDAAAAVLTAVTCAPITRTFRGIRSEVEIGPEQGLPERCVISCDNVVTVPIADLDPHPVGHLDEVSRAQLDRALRFALDIIY
;
A
#
# COMPACT_ATOMS: atom_id res chain seq x y z
N MET A 1 -14.34 -0.50 -7.64
CA MET A 1 -14.02 -1.68 -6.81
C MET A 1 -12.54 -1.63 -6.45
N VAL A 2 -12.22 -1.87 -5.18
CA VAL A 2 -10.83 -1.86 -4.69
C VAL A 2 -10.09 -3.09 -5.20
N ALA A 3 -8.87 -2.90 -5.70
CA ALA A 3 -8.04 -3.99 -6.21
C ALA A 3 -6.63 -3.94 -5.63
N ARG A 4 -6.00 -5.12 -5.53
CA ARG A 4 -4.61 -5.24 -5.08
C ARG A 4 -3.68 -4.40 -5.95
N ASN A 5 -2.69 -3.78 -5.32
CA ASN A 5 -1.70 -2.91 -5.95
C ASN A 5 -2.21 -1.52 -6.35
N GLU A 6 -3.46 -1.21 -6.06
CA GLU A 6 -3.95 0.17 -6.19
C GLU A 6 -3.54 1.01 -4.98
N ILE A 7 -3.35 2.30 -5.23
CA ILE A 7 -3.00 3.27 -4.20
C ILE A 7 -4.19 4.17 -3.96
N TYR A 8 -4.60 4.31 -2.69
CA TYR A 8 -5.71 5.17 -2.27
C TYR A 8 -5.25 6.11 -1.17
N TRP A 9 -5.80 7.32 -1.14
CA TRP A 9 -5.78 8.11 0.07
C TRP A 9 -6.75 7.49 1.06
N ALA A 10 -6.30 7.41 2.33
CA ALA A 10 -7.07 6.80 3.40
C ALA A 10 -7.03 7.67 4.64
N ASP A 11 -8.13 7.67 5.39
CA ASP A 11 -8.18 8.26 6.73
C ASP A 11 -7.86 7.16 7.74
N LEU A 12 -6.68 7.22 8.32
CA LEU A 12 -6.21 6.21 9.27
C LEU A 12 -6.47 6.60 10.73
N GLY A 13 -7.10 7.76 10.96
CA GLY A 13 -7.30 8.28 12.30
C GLY A 13 -6.01 8.76 12.95
N PRO A 14 -6.08 9.40 14.15
CA PRO A 14 -4.90 9.82 14.85
C PRO A 14 -4.08 8.62 15.35
N PRO A 15 -2.74 8.70 15.44
CA PRO A 15 -1.92 9.85 15.03
C PRO A 15 -1.54 9.87 13.56
N ALA A 16 -1.82 8.80 12.80
CA ALA A 16 -1.37 8.68 11.42
C ALA A 16 -2.05 9.67 10.47
N GLY A 17 -3.35 9.94 10.71
CA GLY A 17 -4.12 10.89 9.92
C GLY A 17 -4.38 10.41 8.50
N ARG A 18 -4.53 11.35 7.59
CA ARG A 18 -4.78 11.07 6.18
C ARG A 18 -3.45 10.83 5.47
N ARG A 19 -3.33 9.69 4.80
CA ARG A 19 -2.14 9.36 4.02
C ARG A 19 -2.44 8.32 2.93
N PRO A 20 -1.59 8.21 1.91
CA PRO A 20 -1.78 7.18 0.90
C PRO A 20 -1.40 5.80 1.44
N VAL A 21 -2.11 4.79 0.95
CA VAL A 21 -1.87 3.39 1.28
C VAL A 21 -1.90 2.55 0.00
N CYS A 22 -1.17 1.44 0.00
CA CYS A 22 -1.19 0.47 -1.09
C CYS A 22 -2.00 -0.74 -0.66
N VAL A 23 -2.98 -1.14 -1.45
CA VAL A 23 -3.84 -2.29 -1.15
C VAL A 23 -3.07 -3.59 -1.37
N LEU A 24 -3.05 -4.44 -0.35
CA LEU A 24 -2.36 -5.73 -0.36
C LEU A 24 -3.30 -6.91 -0.50
N THR A 25 -4.55 -6.78 -0.09
CA THR A 25 -5.54 -7.85 -0.14
C THR A 25 -5.75 -8.31 -1.57
N ARG A 26 -5.77 -9.65 -1.77
CA ARG A 26 -6.01 -10.23 -3.09
C ARG A 26 -7.38 -9.82 -3.63
N ASP A 27 -7.50 -9.70 -4.94
CA ASP A 27 -8.69 -9.15 -5.59
C ASP A 27 -9.97 -9.89 -5.25
N ALA A 28 -9.94 -11.22 -5.21
CA ALA A 28 -11.13 -12.00 -4.90
C ALA A 28 -11.67 -11.71 -3.49
N ALA A 29 -10.77 -11.46 -2.53
CA ALA A 29 -11.17 -11.10 -1.17
C ALA A 29 -11.60 -9.65 -1.07
N ALA A 30 -10.90 -8.73 -1.75
CA ALA A 30 -11.25 -7.32 -1.76
C ALA A 30 -12.65 -7.07 -2.31
N ALA A 31 -13.12 -7.94 -3.22
CA ALA A 31 -14.45 -7.82 -3.81
C ALA A 31 -15.59 -8.09 -2.81
N VAL A 32 -15.32 -8.81 -1.71
CA VAL A 32 -16.37 -9.22 -0.77
C VAL A 32 -16.14 -8.74 0.66
N LEU A 33 -14.92 -8.34 1.02
CA LEU A 33 -14.61 -7.86 2.36
C LEU A 33 -15.04 -6.40 2.52
N THR A 34 -15.33 -5.99 3.76
CA THR A 34 -15.62 -4.59 4.09
C THR A 34 -14.38 -3.82 4.49
N ALA A 35 -13.27 -4.51 4.71
CA ALA A 35 -11.98 -3.91 5.03
C ALA A 35 -10.88 -4.65 4.30
N VAL A 36 -9.79 -3.96 4.00
CA VAL A 36 -8.64 -4.52 3.28
C VAL A 36 -7.35 -4.26 4.03
N THR A 37 -6.37 -5.16 3.86
CA THR A 37 -5.03 -4.98 4.39
C THR A 37 -4.24 -4.07 3.45
N CYS A 38 -3.61 -3.06 4.01
CA CYS A 38 -2.85 -2.07 3.26
C CYS A 38 -1.47 -1.86 3.87
N ALA A 39 -0.52 -1.44 3.04
CA ALA A 39 0.76 -0.95 3.49
C ALA A 39 0.76 0.58 3.39
N PRO A 40 1.06 1.31 4.48
CA PRO A 40 1.08 2.76 4.44
C PRO A 40 2.25 3.28 3.62
N ILE A 41 2.04 4.44 3.02
CA ILE A 41 3.05 5.11 2.20
C ILE A 41 3.51 6.34 2.96
N THR A 42 4.83 6.51 3.07
CA THR A 42 5.44 7.59 3.83
C THR A 42 6.57 8.23 3.05
N ARG A 43 6.89 9.49 3.37
CA ARG A 43 8.03 10.19 2.81
C ARG A 43 9.33 9.94 3.58
N THR A 44 9.25 9.24 4.70
CA THR A 44 10.41 8.90 5.52
C THR A 44 11.08 7.64 4.99
N PHE A 45 12.24 7.80 4.37
CA PHE A 45 13.04 6.71 3.83
C PHE A 45 13.98 6.17 4.90
N ARG A 46 14.00 4.86 5.10
CA ARG A 46 14.94 4.18 6.00
C ARG A 46 15.97 3.36 5.24
N GLY A 47 15.75 3.12 3.94
CA GLY A 47 16.66 2.35 3.10
C GLY A 47 16.75 0.89 3.47
N ILE A 48 15.62 0.27 3.84
CA ILE A 48 15.57 -1.12 4.28
C ILE A 48 14.75 -1.96 3.30
N ARG A 49 14.95 -3.29 3.36
CA ARG A 49 14.39 -4.22 2.37
C ARG A 49 12.88 -4.37 2.43
N SER A 50 12.25 -3.94 3.53
CA SER A 50 10.80 -3.94 3.67
C SER A 50 10.14 -2.69 3.08
N GLU A 51 10.91 -1.81 2.45
CA GLU A 51 10.40 -0.60 1.79
C GLU A 51 10.46 -0.72 0.28
N VAL A 52 9.45 -0.16 -0.40
CA VAL A 52 9.41 -0.07 -1.86
C VAL A 52 9.32 1.39 -2.26
N GLU A 53 10.31 1.89 -2.99
CA GLU A 53 10.32 3.28 -3.47
C GLU A 53 9.35 3.44 -4.63
N ILE A 54 8.48 4.45 -4.52
CA ILE A 54 7.51 4.83 -5.55
C ILE A 54 7.46 6.37 -5.63
N GLY A 55 6.69 6.88 -6.58
CA GLY A 55 6.58 8.34 -6.74
C GLY A 55 5.59 8.74 -7.83
N PRO A 56 5.92 9.80 -8.60
CA PRO A 56 5.00 10.33 -9.60
C PRO A 56 4.53 9.33 -10.65
N GLU A 57 5.33 8.34 -10.99
CA GLU A 57 4.94 7.30 -11.95
C GLU A 57 3.76 6.46 -11.46
N GLN A 58 3.56 6.41 -10.14
CA GLN A 58 2.45 5.70 -9.52
C GLN A 58 1.30 6.64 -9.11
N GLY A 59 1.35 7.90 -9.52
CA GLY A 59 0.30 8.87 -9.26
C GLY A 59 0.49 9.72 -8.00
N LEU A 60 1.64 9.65 -7.35
CA LEU A 60 1.92 10.40 -6.13
C LEU A 60 2.64 11.71 -6.45
N PRO A 61 2.49 12.77 -5.61
CA PRO A 61 3.09 14.07 -5.90
C PRO A 61 4.61 14.09 -5.81
N GLU A 62 5.21 13.19 -5.03
CA GLU A 62 6.67 13.15 -4.85
C GLU A 62 7.14 11.74 -4.48
N ARG A 63 8.46 11.56 -4.42
CA ARG A 63 9.07 10.29 -4.02
C ARG A 63 8.67 9.92 -2.59
N CYS A 64 8.34 8.65 -2.40
CA CYS A 64 7.94 8.09 -1.11
C CYS A 64 8.21 6.59 -1.11
N VAL A 65 7.91 5.94 0.00
CA VAL A 65 8.09 4.49 0.14
C VAL A 65 6.83 3.83 0.69
N ILE A 66 6.57 2.63 0.20
CA ILE A 66 5.57 1.74 0.79
C ILE A 66 6.25 1.02 1.95
N SER A 67 5.69 1.13 3.15
CA SER A 67 6.26 0.52 4.37
C SER A 67 5.58 -0.81 4.64
N CYS A 68 6.26 -1.92 4.32
CA CYS A 68 5.70 -3.26 4.50
C CYS A 68 5.79 -3.78 5.93
N ASP A 69 6.55 -3.10 6.80
CA ASP A 69 6.63 -3.46 8.23
C ASP A 69 5.44 -2.96 9.05
N ASN A 70 4.63 -2.05 8.49
CA ASN A 70 3.56 -1.37 9.23
C ASN A 70 2.18 -1.59 8.59
N VAL A 71 1.93 -2.80 8.10
CA VAL A 71 0.65 -3.09 7.46
C VAL A 71 -0.52 -2.88 8.43
N VAL A 72 -1.62 -2.37 7.89
CA VAL A 72 -2.82 -2.05 8.66
C VAL A 72 -4.06 -2.53 7.91
N THR A 73 -5.11 -2.82 8.67
CA THR A 73 -6.42 -3.12 8.09
C THR A 73 -7.22 -1.82 8.02
N VAL A 74 -7.70 -1.48 6.83
CA VAL A 74 -8.42 -0.24 6.57
C VAL A 74 -9.83 -0.57 6.09
N PRO A 75 -10.87 -0.07 6.77
CA PRO A 75 -12.24 -0.18 6.23
C PRO A 75 -12.30 0.47 4.84
N ILE A 76 -12.96 -0.19 3.91
CA ILE A 76 -13.10 0.36 2.54
C ILE A 76 -13.77 1.73 2.57
N ALA A 77 -14.68 1.95 3.52
CA ALA A 77 -15.35 3.24 3.71
C ALA A 77 -14.39 4.38 4.04
N ASP A 78 -13.18 4.07 4.56
CA ASP A 78 -12.18 5.07 4.90
C ASP A 78 -11.18 5.34 3.76
N LEU A 79 -11.32 4.63 2.65
CA LEU A 79 -10.56 4.91 1.43
C LEU A 79 -11.33 5.95 0.59
N ASP A 80 -10.58 6.80 -0.12
CA ASP A 80 -11.19 7.68 -1.10
C ASP A 80 -11.92 6.85 -2.18
N PRO A 81 -12.94 7.40 -2.83
CA PRO A 81 -13.71 6.64 -3.84
C PRO A 81 -12.90 6.20 -5.05
N HIS A 82 -11.85 6.94 -5.37
CA HIS A 82 -11.04 6.69 -6.56
C HIS A 82 -9.57 6.48 -6.19
N PRO A 83 -8.88 5.53 -6.85
CA PRO A 83 -7.45 5.35 -6.61
C PRO A 83 -6.65 6.54 -7.12
N VAL A 84 -5.55 6.82 -6.42
CA VAL A 84 -4.54 7.81 -6.87
C VAL A 84 -3.79 7.26 -8.07
N GLY A 85 -3.53 5.97 -8.07
CA GLY A 85 -2.78 5.27 -9.10
C GLY A 85 -2.65 3.79 -8.74
N HIS A 86 -1.72 3.14 -9.40
CA HIS A 86 -1.47 1.72 -9.18
C HIS A 86 0.02 1.42 -9.43
N LEU A 87 0.47 0.28 -8.93
CA LEU A 87 1.82 -0.18 -9.18
C LEU A 87 1.94 -0.76 -10.57
N ASP A 88 3.07 -0.50 -11.24
CA ASP A 88 3.42 -1.15 -12.49
C ASP A 88 3.99 -2.54 -12.21
N GLU A 89 4.37 -3.25 -13.27
CA GLU A 89 4.88 -4.63 -13.16
C GLU A 89 6.15 -4.70 -12.31
N VAL A 90 7.07 -3.76 -12.47
CA VAL A 90 8.33 -3.72 -11.72
C VAL A 90 8.06 -3.45 -10.24
N SER A 91 7.23 -2.45 -9.94
CA SER A 91 6.88 -2.11 -8.56
C SER A 91 6.13 -3.24 -7.86
N ARG A 92 5.27 -3.97 -8.58
CA ARG A 92 4.58 -5.14 -8.04
C ARG A 92 5.56 -6.22 -7.61
N ALA A 93 6.56 -6.50 -8.45
CA ALA A 93 7.58 -7.50 -8.13
C ALA A 93 8.41 -7.07 -6.91
N GLN A 94 8.72 -5.77 -6.81
CA GLN A 94 9.42 -5.21 -5.66
C GLN A 94 8.58 -5.33 -4.39
N LEU A 95 7.28 -5.05 -4.48
CA LEU A 95 6.36 -5.18 -3.36
C LEU A 95 6.29 -6.62 -2.87
N ASP A 96 6.18 -7.59 -3.78
CA ASP A 96 6.14 -9.00 -3.41
C ASP A 96 7.40 -9.42 -2.65
N ARG A 97 8.58 -8.98 -3.11
CA ARG A 97 9.84 -9.26 -2.42
C ARG A 97 9.90 -8.61 -1.04
N ALA A 98 9.46 -7.36 -0.95
CA ALA A 98 9.46 -6.63 0.32
C ALA A 98 8.53 -7.27 1.34
N LEU A 99 7.34 -7.72 0.91
CA LEU A 99 6.39 -8.41 1.77
C LEU A 99 6.93 -9.76 2.25
N ARG A 100 7.57 -10.54 1.37
CA ARG A 100 8.19 -11.80 1.78
C ARG A 100 9.25 -11.56 2.85
N PHE A 101 10.06 -10.53 2.67
CA PHE A 101 11.07 -10.16 3.66
C PHE A 101 10.43 -9.71 4.97
N ALA A 102 9.48 -8.78 4.92
CA ALA A 102 8.84 -8.21 6.10
C ALA A 102 8.10 -9.26 6.93
N LEU A 103 7.48 -10.24 6.27
CA LEU A 103 6.67 -11.28 6.91
C LEU A 103 7.42 -12.60 7.08
N ASP A 104 8.69 -12.65 6.69
CA ASP A 104 9.54 -13.83 6.78
C ASP A 104 8.94 -15.04 6.03
N ILE A 105 8.40 -14.78 4.84
CA ILE A 105 7.85 -15.83 3.99
C ILE A 105 8.95 -16.38 3.10
N ILE A 106 9.19 -17.68 3.19
CA ILE A 106 10.25 -18.37 2.46
C ILE A 106 9.62 -19.12 1.27
N TYR A 107 9.91 -18.64 0.07
CA TYR A 107 9.54 -19.29 -1.17
C TYR A 107 10.70 -19.26 -2.13
#